data_de86583cd6f24e10047ccadeea3fdb9c
#
_entry.id   de86583cd6f24e10047ccadeea3fdb9c
#
_cell.length_a   1.000
_cell.length_b   1.000
_cell.length_c   1.000
_cell.angle_alpha   90.00
_cell.angle_beta   90.00
_cell.angle_gamma   90.00
#
_symmetry.space_group_name_H-M   'P 1'
#
loop_
_entity.id
_entity.type
_entity.pdbx_description
1 polymer ?
#
loop_
_entity_poly.entity_id
_entity_poly.type
_entity_poly.pdbx_seq_one_letter_code
_entity_poly.pdbx_strand_id
1 'polypeptide(L)'
;MKLDNPEKHSGDKISVLKLNHIRRFITGIYDYSMMQSVFTPTDLSNNPNTLKTTTSSQDWCGHTFLQMNLEGERYKISSYSYFEQEGTIHPNLRLTCWRTSCGIE
;
A
#
# COMPACT_ATOMS: atom_id res chain seq x y z
N MET A 1 9.22 -6.72 3.75
CA MET A 1 9.33 -7.80 2.75
C MET A 1 8.72 -9.07 3.32
N LYS A 2 8.04 -9.89 2.51
CA LYS A 2 7.50 -11.17 2.97
C LYS A 2 8.65 -12.15 3.22
N LEU A 3 8.61 -12.84 4.36
CA LEU A 3 9.58 -13.90 4.67
C LEU A 3 9.08 -15.23 4.11
N ASP A 4 9.94 -15.95 3.39
CA ASP A 4 9.61 -17.27 2.86
C ASP A 4 9.66 -18.35 3.94
N ASN A 5 10.60 -18.22 4.86
CA ASN A 5 10.76 -19.11 6.02
C ASN A 5 10.80 -18.31 7.32
N PRO A 6 9.65 -17.85 7.84
CA PRO A 6 9.62 -17.01 9.03
C PRO A 6 10.14 -17.73 10.29
N GLU A 7 10.06 -19.06 10.33
CA GLU A 7 10.53 -19.87 11.47
C GLU A 7 12.07 -19.85 11.60
N LYS A 8 12.77 -19.74 10.48
CA LYS A 8 14.24 -19.70 10.44
C LYS A 8 14.81 -18.28 10.56
N HIS A 9 13.96 -17.26 10.52
CA HIS A 9 14.39 -15.89 10.61
C HIS A 9 14.59 -15.48 12.06
N SER A 10 15.79 -15.01 12.40
CA SER A 10 16.16 -14.60 13.77
C SER A 10 15.97 -13.12 14.07
N GLY A 11 15.59 -12.31 13.08
CA GLY A 11 15.32 -10.87 13.23
C GLY A 11 13.89 -10.56 13.63
N ASP A 12 13.57 -9.27 13.73
CA ASP A 12 12.23 -8.79 14.01
C ASP A 12 11.26 -9.23 12.91
N LYS A 13 10.14 -9.80 13.32
CA LYS A 13 9.07 -10.23 12.43
C LYS A 13 7.72 -9.85 13.00
N ILE A 14 6.83 -9.42 12.14
CA ILE A 14 5.47 -9.02 12.50
C ILE A 14 4.49 -9.90 11.72
N SER A 15 3.55 -10.47 12.43
CA SER A 15 2.42 -11.18 11.83
C SER A 15 1.45 -10.19 11.23
N VAL A 16 1.06 -10.40 9.96
CA VAL A 16 0.17 -9.49 9.23
C VAL A 16 -1.00 -10.21 8.61
N LEU A 17 -2.13 -9.55 8.62
CA LEU A 17 -3.28 -9.89 7.80
C LEU A 17 -3.10 -9.19 6.45
N LYS A 18 -3.12 -9.97 5.37
CA LYS A 18 -3.07 -9.45 4.01
C LYS A 18 -4.43 -9.52 3.36
N LEU A 19 -4.96 -8.38 2.95
CA LEU A 19 -6.13 -8.28 2.10
C LEU A 19 -5.68 -8.00 0.66
N ASN A 20 -6.13 -8.80 -0.29
CA ASN A 20 -6.04 -8.51 -1.72
C ASN A 20 -7.44 -8.23 -2.27
N HIS A 21 -7.63 -7.05 -2.83
CA HIS A 21 -8.84 -6.66 -3.50
C HIS A 21 -8.55 -6.48 -5.00
N ILE A 22 -9.22 -7.25 -5.83
CA ILE A 22 -9.07 -7.18 -7.28
C ILE A 22 -10.39 -6.76 -7.88
N ARG A 23 -10.36 -5.74 -8.72
CA ARG A 23 -11.50 -5.23 -9.46
C ARG A 23 -11.19 -5.25 -10.94
N ARG A 24 -12.07 -5.88 -11.71
CA ARG A 24 -12.02 -5.88 -13.16
C ARG A 24 -13.35 -5.38 -13.71
N PHE A 25 -13.29 -4.51 -14.69
CA PHE A 25 -14.48 -4.00 -15.36
C PHE A 25 -14.15 -3.55 -16.77
N ILE A 26 -15.17 -3.48 -17.60
CA ILE A 26 -15.07 -3.04 -19.00
C ILE A 26 -15.88 -1.76 -19.16
N THR A 27 -15.27 -0.74 -19.74
CA THR A 27 -15.94 0.51 -20.12
C THR A 27 -15.84 0.69 -21.62
N GLY A 28 -16.94 0.45 -22.34
CA GLY A 28 -16.93 0.36 -23.79
C GLY A 28 -16.12 -0.84 -24.27
N ILE A 29 -15.00 -0.58 -24.96
CA ILE A 29 -14.06 -1.62 -25.42
C ILE A 29 -12.84 -1.75 -24.52
N TYR A 30 -12.70 -0.90 -23.47
CA TYR A 30 -11.53 -0.83 -22.63
C TYR A 30 -11.67 -1.70 -21.38
N ASP A 31 -10.73 -2.61 -21.20
CA ASP A 31 -10.59 -3.41 -19.99
C ASP A 31 -9.76 -2.68 -18.95
N TYR A 32 -10.27 -2.66 -17.71
CA TYR A 32 -9.58 -2.14 -16.55
C TYR A 32 -9.32 -3.26 -15.55
N SER A 33 -8.11 -3.32 -15.04
CA SER A 33 -7.73 -4.22 -13.96
C SER A 33 -7.06 -3.42 -12.85
N MET A 34 -7.67 -3.43 -11.69
CA MET A 34 -7.16 -2.73 -10.50
C MET A 34 -6.92 -3.76 -9.40
N MET A 35 -5.78 -3.66 -8.73
CA MET A 35 -5.46 -4.49 -7.58
C MET A 35 -5.00 -3.62 -6.42
N GLN A 36 -5.57 -3.87 -5.26
CA GLN A 36 -5.14 -3.25 -4.02
C GLN A 36 -4.76 -4.33 -3.01
N SER A 37 -3.61 -4.18 -2.40
CA SER A 37 -3.16 -5.05 -1.31
C SER A 37 -2.90 -4.22 -0.08
N VAL A 38 -3.46 -4.64 1.05
CA VAL A 38 -3.30 -4.00 2.34
C VAL A 38 -2.69 -4.99 3.31
N PHE A 39 -1.69 -4.54 4.05
CA PHE A 39 -0.98 -5.34 5.05
C PHE A 39 -1.16 -4.68 6.41
N THR A 40 -1.96 -5.28 7.27
CA THR A 40 -2.27 -4.77 8.60
C THR A 40 -1.73 -5.75 9.64
N PRO A 41 -1.05 -5.30 10.71
CA PRO A 41 -0.64 -6.18 11.79
C PRO A 41 -1.84 -6.88 12.44
N THR A 42 -1.64 -8.12 12.85
CA THR A 42 -2.67 -8.86 13.59
C THR A 42 -2.79 -8.36 15.04
N ASP A 43 -1.73 -7.82 15.58
CA ASP A 43 -1.71 -7.20 16.91
C ASP A 43 -1.89 -5.69 16.80
N LEU A 44 -3.13 -5.23 16.88
CA LEU A 44 -3.50 -3.81 16.80
C LEU A 44 -3.19 -3.05 18.10
N SER A 45 -2.97 -3.73 19.22
CA SER A 45 -2.65 -3.08 20.49
C SER A 45 -1.25 -2.46 20.47
N ASN A 46 -0.29 -3.17 19.90
CA ASN A 46 1.10 -2.71 19.80
C ASN A 46 1.38 -2.00 18.47
N ASN A 47 0.68 -2.37 17.40
CA ASN A 47 0.88 -1.86 16.05
C ASN A 47 -0.47 -1.46 15.42
N PRO A 48 -1.03 -0.30 15.79
CA PRO A 48 -2.36 0.10 15.32
C PRO A 48 -2.40 0.54 13.86
N ASN A 49 -1.26 0.72 13.23
CA ASN A 49 -1.15 1.30 11.89
C ASN A 49 -0.94 0.24 10.82
N THR A 50 -1.56 0.45 9.66
CA THR A 50 -1.29 -0.36 8.46
C THR A 50 0.17 -0.20 8.03
N LEU A 51 0.87 -1.32 7.86
CA LEU A 51 2.29 -1.31 7.54
C LEU A 51 2.57 -0.96 6.08
N LYS A 52 1.74 -1.48 5.18
CA LYS A 52 1.95 -1.32 3.75
C LYS A 52 0.62 -1.38 3.01
N THR A 53 0.50 -0.52 2.01
CA THR A 53 -0.58 -0.60 1.02
C THR A 53 0.03 -0.46 -0.37
N THR A 54 -0.42 -1.29 -1.29
CA THR A 54 -0.06 -1.18 -2.71
C THR A 54 -1.33 -1.10 -3.53
N THR A 55 -1.32 -0.24 -4.53
CA THR A 55 -2.40 -0.13 -5.50
C THR A 55 -1.80 -0.13 -6.89
N SER A 56 -2.32 -0.96 -7.76
CA SER A 56 -1.96 -0.98 -9.18
C SER A 56 -3.21 -0.85 -10.03
N SER A 57 -3.09 -0.11 -11.11
CA SER A 57 -4.12 0.00 -12.13
C SER A 57 -3.50 -0.26 -13.49
N GLN A 58 -4.15 -1.10 -14.26
CA GLN A 58 -3.75 -1.45 -15.61
C GLN A 58 -4.93 -1.26 -16.53
N ASP A 59 -4.71 -0.51 -17.59
CA ASP A 59 -5.66 -0.30 -18.68
C ASP A 59 -4.92 -0.34 -20.02
N TRP A 60 -5.63 -0.06 -21.11
CA TRP A 60 -5.03 -0.05 -22.44
C TRP A 60 -4.01 1.08 -22.64
N CYS A 61 -4.12 2.16 -21.88
CA CYS A 61 -3.21 3.31 -21.98
C CYS A 61 -1.90 3.08 -21.25
N GLY A 62 -1.87 2.25 -20.22
CA GLY A 62 -0.66 1.94 -19.46
C GLY A 62 -0.90 1.38 -18.07
N HIS A 63 0.13 1.48 -17.26
CA HIS A 63 0.16 0.93 -15.91
C HIS A 63 0.54 2.02 -14.91
N THR A 64 -0.23 2.11 -13.84
CA THR A 64 0.11 2.95 -12.69
C THR A 64 0.31 2.08 -11.45
N PHE A 65 1.27 2.44 -10.62
CA PHE A 65 1.56 1.75 -9.38
C PHE A 65 1.81 2.74 -8.26
N LEU A 66 1.16 2.52 -7.13
CA LEU A 66 1.35 3.31 -5.93
C LEU A 66 1.67 2.36 -4.78
N GLN A 67 2.71 2.70 -4.03
CA GLN A 67 3.09 1.97 -2.82
C GLN A 67 3.24 2.93 -1.67
N MET A 68 2.62 2.58 -0.55
CA MET A 68 2.72 3.30 0.71
C MET A 68 3.28 2.36 1.76
N ASN A 69 4.39 2.74 2.38
CA ASN A 69 5.04 1.99 3.44
C ASN A 69 5.11 2.83 4.71
N LEU A 70 4.84 2.21 5.85
CA LEU A 70 5.05 2.84 7.15
C LEU A 70 6.54 2.77 7.52
N GLU A 71 7.15 3.93 7.76
CA GLU A 71 8.51 4.08 8.24
C GLU A 71 8.49 4.90 9.54
N GLY A 72 8.50 4.20 10.69
CA GLY A 72 8.34 4.84 12.00
C GLY A 72 6.95 5.46 12.17
N GLU A 73 6.86 6.78 12.25
CA GLU A 73 5.61 7.53 12.38
C GLU A 73 5.14 8.20 11.08
N ARG A 74 5.79 7.88 9.96
CA ARG A 74 5.50 8.49 8.66
C ARG A 74 5.23 7.44 7.61
N TYR A 75 4.39 7.77 6.65
CA TYR A 75 4.24 6.98 5.44
C TYR A 75 5.10 7.54 4.32
N LYS A 76 5.91 6.66 3.77
CA LYS A 76 6.62 6.92 2.53
C LYS A 76 5.78 6.42 1.37
N ILE A 77 5.45 7.32 0.46
CA ILE A 77 4.65 7.02 -0.72
C ILE A 77 5.56 7.05 -1.94
N SER A 78 5.49 5.99 -2.73
CA SER A 78 6.13 5.91 -4.04
C SER A 78 5.04 5.72 -5.08
N SER A 79 4.97 6.62 -6.03
CA SER A 79 4.01 6.58 -7.12
C SER A 79 4.74 6.53 -8.45
N TYR A 80 4.32 5.63 -9.30
CA TYR A 80 4.82 5.47 -10.66
C TYR A 80 3.63 5.54 -11.61
N SER A 81 3.69 6.47 -12.54
CA SER A 81 2.67 6.64 -13.56
C SER A 81 3.31 6.69 -14.93
N TYR A 82 2.58 6.27 -15.95
CA TYR A 82 3.00 6.43 -17.34
C TYR A 82 2.70 7.83 -17.87
N PHE A 83 1.92 8.64 -17.15
CA PHE A 83 1.69 10.03 -17.47
C PHE A 83 2.88 10.91 -17.08
N GLU A 84 3.38 11.71 -18.00
CA GLU A 84 4.52 12.59 -17.77
C GLU A 84 4.29 13.59 -16.63
N GLN A 85 3.09 14.16 -16.54
CA GLN A 85 2.73 15.15 -15.52
C GLN A 85 2.63 14.55 -14.10
N GLU A 86 2.41 13.25 -13.99
CA GLU A 86 2.25 12.57 -12.72
C GLU A 86 3.53 11.89 -12.24
N GLY A 87 4.58 11.86 -13.01
CA GLY A 87 5.92 11.37 -12.75
C GLY A 87 6.13 10.50 -11.51
N THR A 88 7.35 10.29 -11.13
CA THR A 88 7.69 9.59 -9.88
C THR A 88 7.61 10.56 -8.71
N ILE A 89 6.62 10.39 -7.83
CA ILE A 89 6.41 11.23 -6.64
C ILE A 89 6.77 10.41 -5.40
N HIS A 90 7.60 10.97 -4.53
CA HIS A 90 7.98 10.39 -3.24
C HIS A 90 7.64 11.33 -2.07
N PRO A 91 6.36 11.65 -1.82
CA PRO A 91 6.00 12.44 -0.65
C PRO A 91 6.15 11.63 0.64
N ASN A 92 6.62 12.28 1.67
CA ASN A 92 6.59 11.76 3.03
C ASN A 92 5.41 12.37 3.78
N LEU A 93 4.43 11.56 4.12
CA LEU A 93 3.27 11.98 4.87
C LEU A 93 3.42 11.58 6.35
N ARG A 94 3.19 12.54 7.24
CA ARG A 94 3.16 12.29 8.68
C ARG A 94 1.76 11.82 9.09
N LEU A 95 1.71 10.81 9.94
CA LEU A 95 0.48 10.40 10.60
C LEU A 95 0.09 11.40 11.68
N THR A 96 -1.13 11.92 11.60
CA THR A 96 -1.77 12.62 12.70
C THR A 96 -2.91 11.75 13.20
N CYS A 97 -2.81 11.34 14.45
CA CYS A 97 -3.87 10.59 15.10
C CYS A 97 -4.59 11.51 16.09
N TRP A 98 -5.85 11.82 15.82
CA TRP A 98 -6.74 12.50 16.74
C TRP A 98 -7.47 11.45 17.57
N ARG A 99 -7.89 11.81 18.77
CA ARG A 99 -8.55 10.89 19.73
C ARG A 99 -9.69 10.04 19.16
N THR A 100 -10.28 10.45 18.06
CA THR A 100 -11.43 9.78 17.42
C THR A 100 -11.16 9.31 15.98
N SER A 101 -10.08 9.76 15.34
CA SER A 101 -9.73 9.37 13.98
C SER A 101 -8.25 9.60 13.72
N CYS A 102 -7.64 8.69 12.97
CA CYS A 102 -6.29 8.87 12.46
C CYS A 102 -6.38 9.38 11.02
N GLY A 103 -5.71 10.52 10.74
CA GLY A 103 -5.60 11.10 9.41
C GLY A 103 -4.17 11.08 8.90
N ILE A 104 -4.00 11.29 7.60
CA ILE A 104 -2.70 11.43 6.93
C ILE A 104 -2.56 12.90 6.50
N GLU A 105 -1.52 13.55 6.94
CA GLU A 105 -1.10 14.89 6.50
C GLU A 105 0.14 14.87 5.64
#